data_fe2be373203852ad646826dff64233e7
#
_entry.id   fe2be373203852ad646826dff64233e7
#
_cell.length_a   1.000
_cell.length_b   1.000
_cell.length_c   1.000
_cell.angle_alpha   90.00
_cell.angle_beta   90.00
_cell.angle_gamma   90.00
#
_symmetry.space_group_name_H-M   'P 1'
#
loop_
_entity.id
_entity.type
_entity.pdbx_description
1 polymer ?
#
loop_
_entity_poly.entity_id
_entity_poly.type
_entity_poly.pdbx_seq_one_letter_code
_entity_poly.pdbx_strand_id
1 'polypeptide(L)'
;MQKLFVTAIDTNAGKTVVSAILTEALQADYWKPVQAGELHNTDTMKVRSLVSNKTSVFHPETYCLKTPMSPHAAAARDGITIELNKIQIPETNNHLVIEGAGGVLVPLNNEQSVADLVKHLDLEVVLVSRHYLGRINHTLLTAEALAKRGIKVKGIIFNGEEIEGTEDIILKHTGYRCLGHVNEEDVIDKVMVAYYAKKLKAALLQ
;
A
#
# COMPACT_ATOMS: atom_id res chain seq x y z
N MET A 1 -9.50 0.22 -16.57
CA MET A 1 -8.74 1.00 -15.56
C MET A 1 -8.62 0.13 -14.30
N GLN A 2 -7.45 0.12 -13.64
CA GLN A 2 -7.24 -0.65 -12.43
C GLN A 2 -7.26 0.31 -11.22
N LYS A 3 -7.83 -0.15 -10.11
CA LYS A 3 -7.77 0.52 -8.80
C LYS A 3 -7.10 -0.45 -7.85
N LEU A 4 -5.87 -0.16 -7.45
CA LEU A 4 -5.03 -1.06 -6.65
C LEU A 4 -4.80 -0.49 -5.26
N PHE A 5 -5.13 -1.27 -4.23
CA PHE A 5 -4.87 -0.90 -2.85
C PHE A 5 -3.56 -1.50 -2.37
N VAL A 6 -2.60 -0.66 -2.06
CA VAL A 6 -1.30 -1.09 -1.54
C VAL A 6 -1.40 -1.22 -0.01
N THR A 7 -1.32 -2.44 0.47
CA THR A 7 -1.18 -2.74 1.89
C THR A 7 0.11 -3.51 2.15
N ALA A 8 0.44 -3.74 3.41
CA ALA A 8 1.65 -4.46 3.76
C ALA A 8 1.45 -5.31 5.02
N ILE A 9 2.42 -6.19 5.24
CA ILE A 9 2.45 -7.05 6.42
C ILE A 9 2.75 -6.28 7.72
N ASP A 10 3.29 -5.04 7.59
CA ASP A 10 3.60 -4.18 8.74
C ASP A 10 3.72 -2.70 8.31
N THR A 11 3.88 -1.78 9.27
CA THR A 11 3.95 -0.33 9.03
C THR A 11 5.16 0.04 8.16
N ASN A 12 6.36 -0.40 8.49
CA ASN A 12 7.60 -0.04 7.81
C ASN A 12 8.00 -1.01 6.69
N ALA A 13 7.04 -1.62 6.02
CA ALA A 13 7.30 -2.59 4.97
C ALA A 13 7.58 -1.98 3.59
N GLY A 14 7.60 -0.65 3.45
CA GLY A 14 7.93 0.05 2.20
C GLY A 14 6.73 0.37 1.31
N LYS A 15 5.51 0.45 1.86
CA LYS A 15 4.30 0.79 1.10
C LYS A 15 4.47 2.04 0.23
N THR A 16 5.00 3.12 0.78
CA THR A 16 5.13 4.42 0.10
C THR A 16 6.06 4.36 -1.11
N VAL A 17 7.18 3.63 -0.99
CA VAL A 17 8.10 3.40 -2.12
C VAL A 17 7.45 2.53 -3.19
N VAL A 18 6.80 1.44 -2.78
CA VAL A 18 6.07 0.56 -3.71
C VAL A 18 4.93 1.33 -4.38
N SER A 19 4.19 2.16 -3.64
CA SER A 19 3.13 3.01 -4.20
C SER A 19 3.68 3.98 -5.26
N ALA A 20 4.86 4.58 -5.01
CA ALA A 20 5.53 5.42 -6.01
C ALA A 20 5.89 4.63 -7.27
N ILE A 21 6.45 3.42 -7.10
CA ILE A 21 6.80 2.52 -8.22
C ILE A 21 5.56 2.14 -9.03
N LEU A 22 4.44 1.77 -8.38
CA LEU A 22 3.20 1.44 -9.07
C LEU A 22 2.59 2.64 -9.79
N THR A 23 2.60 3.81 -9.15
CA THR A 23 2.13 5.07 -9.72
C THR A 23 2.92 5.42 -10.99
N GLU A 24 4.25 5.29 -10.95
CA GLU A 24 5.11 5.50 -12.12
C GLU A 24 4.89 4.44 -13.21
N ALA A 25 4.82 3.15 -12.85
CA ALA A 25 4.68 2.03 -13.78
C ALA A 25 3.38 2.10 -14.60
N LEU A 26 2.28 2.44 -13.94
CA LEU A 26 0.95 2.50 -14.54
C LEU A 26 0.60 3.91 -15.03
N GLN A 27 1.45 4.91 -14.77
CA GLN A 27 1.13 6.33 -14.93
C GLN A 27 -0.19 6.68 -14.23
N ALA A 28 -0.42 6.04 -13.09
CA ALA A 28 -1.65 6.08 -12.33
C ALA A 28 -1.75 7.38 -11.49
N ASP A 29 -2.97 7.75 -11.14
CA ASP A 29 -3.19 8.68 -10.05
C ASP A 29 -2.87 8.02 -8.70
N TYR A 30 -2.63 8.83 -7.69
CA TYR A 30 -2.32 8.36 -6.35
C TYR A 30 -3.25 8.99 -5.32
N TRP A 31 -3.64 8.17 -4.35
CA TRP A 31 -4.47 8.60 -3.24
C TRP A 31 -4.11 7.86 -1.94
N LYS A 32 -3.97 8.61 -0.85
CA LYS A 32 -3.85 8.07 0.50
C LYS A 32 -5.04 8.53 1.33
N PRO A 33 -6.05 7.69 1.55
CA PRO A 33 -7.28 8.07 2.25
C PRO A 33 -7.05 8.62 3.66
N VAL A 34 -6.10 8.02 4.40
CA VAL A 34 -5.82 8.37 5.79
C VAL A 34 -4.33 8.55 5.99
N GLN A 35 -3.92 9.77 6.33
CA GLN A 35 -2.59 10.12 6.79
C GLN A 35 -2.61 10.31 8.31
N ALA A 36 -1.69 9.67 9.03
CA ALA A 36 -1.51 9.85 10.47
C ALA A 36 -0.08 10.31 10.78
N GLY A 37 0.02 11.52 11.30
CA GLY A 37 1.30 12.18 11.56
C GLY A 37 2.03 12.70 10.31
N GLU A 38 3.17 13.31 10.52
CA GLU A 38 4.07 13.84 9.48
C GLU A 38 3.39 14.73 8.44
N LEU A 39 2.43 15.59 8.85
CA LEU A 39 1.64 16.40 7.94
C LEU A 39 2.45 17.41 7.11
N HIS A 40 3.67 17.73 7.52
CA HIS A 40 4.63 18.54 6.77
C HIS A 40 5.42 17.75 5.72
N ASN A 41 5.34 16.41 5.74
CA ASN A 41 6.01 15.50 4.81
C ASN A 41 5.18 14.21 4.64
N THR A 42 3.92 14.36 4.17
CA THR A 42 2.97 13.25 4.02
C THR A 42 3.47 12.20 3.02
N ASP A 43 2.89 10.99 3.07
CA ASP A 43 3.23 9.96 2.09
C ASP A 43 2.85 10.40 0.67
N THR A 44 1.77 11.19 0.51
CA THR A 44 1.41 11.82 -0.78
C THR A 44 2.52 12.73 -1.29
N MET A 45 3.13 13.56 -0.42
CA MET A 45 4.26 14.42 -0.78
C MET A 45 5.49 13.60 -1.18
N LYS A 46 5.79 12.52 -0.43
CA LYS A 46 6.89 11.60 -0.73
C LYS A 46 6.69 10.94 -2.08
N VAL A 47 5.53 10.33 -2.34
CA VAL A 47 5.22 9.68 -3.63
C VAL A 47 5.31 10.69 -4.78
N ARG A 48 4.73 11.89 -4.63
CA ARG A 48 4.83 12.96 -5.62
C ARG A 48 6.27 13.36 -5.92
N SER A 49 7.15 13.39 -4.93
CA SER A 49 8.56 13.72 -5.12
C SER A 49 9.34 12.63 -5.87
N LEU A 50 8.89 11.37 -5.78
CA LEU A 50 9.55 10.19 -6.35
C LEU A 50 9.04 9.84 -7.75
N VAL A 51 7.84 10.26 -8.13
CA VAL A 51 7.26 10.01 -9.45
C VAL A 51 7.81 11.01 -10.46
N SER A 52 8.17 10.53 -11.66
CA SER A 52 8.76 11.34 -12.73
C SER A 52 7.80 11.68 -13.85
N ASN A 53 6.77 10.86 -14.09
CA ASN A 53 5.76 11.13 -15.10
C ASN A 53 4.94 12.38 -14.74
N LYS A 54 4.32 13.00 -15.74
CA LYS A 54 3.55 14.24 -15.58
C LYS A 54 2.03 14.04 -15.71
N THR A 55 1.61 12.80 -15.85
CA THR A 55 0.19 12.45 -16.06
C THR A 55 -0.53 12.14 -14.75
N SER A 56 0.21 11.68 -13.74
CA SER A 56 -0.34 11.29 -12.44
C SER A 56 -0.90 12.48 -11.65
N VAL A 57 -2.13 12.38 -11.20
CA VAL A 57 -2.77 13.29 -10.26
C VAL A 57 -2.64 12.73 -8.85
N PHE A 58 -2.29 13.59 -7.89
CA PHE A 58 -2.16 13.23 -6.47
C PHE A 58 -3.34 13.83 -5.72
N HIS A 59 -4.27 12.97 -5.34
CA HIS A 59 -5.50 13.37 -4.68
C HIS A 59 -5.27 13.70 -3.20
N PRO A 60 -6.01 14.66 -2.63
CA PRO A 60 -5.90 15.00 -1.21
C PRO A 60 -6.38 13.84 -0.34
N GLU A 61 -5.77 13.70 0.83
CA GLU A 61 -6.19 12.75 1.86
C GLU A 61 -7.60 13.10 2.37
N THR A 62 -8.41 12.08 2.68
CA THR A 62 -9.72 12.29 3.31
C THR A 62 -9.55 12.64 4.79
N TYR A 63 -8.58 12.02 5.47
CA TYR A 63 -8.26 12.28 6.87
C TYR A 63 -6.78 12.59 7.02
N CYS A 64 -6.47 13.77 7.59
CA CYS A 64 -5.13 14.21 7.98
C CYS A 64 -5.08 14.28 9.51
N LEU A 65 -4.51 13.27 10.15
CA LEU A 65 -4.41 13.17 11.60
C LEU A 65 -3.06 13.69 12.08
N LYS A 66 -3.04 14.49 13.15
CA LYS A 66 -1.83 15.21 13.60
C LYS A 66 -0.80 14.31 14.24
N THR A 67 -1.24 13.26 14.94
CA THR A 67 -0.35 12.43 15.75
C THR A 67 0.15 11.21 14.95
N PRO A 68 1.47 10.90 14.96
CA PRO A 68 2.03 9.73 14.29
C PRO A 68 1.75 8.45 15.10
N MET A 69 0.53 7.97 15.01
CA MET A 69 0.02 6.77 15.70
C MET A 69 -0.83 5.94 14.73
N SER A 70 -1.33 4.79 15.23
CA SER A 70 -2.38 4.08 14.51
C SER A 70 -3.60 4.99 14.27
N PRO A 71 -4.27 4.90 13.10
CA PRO A 71 -5.32 5.85 12.72
C PRO A 71 -6.40 6.08 13.77
N HIS A 72 -6.93 5.01 14.40
CA HIS A 72 -7.96 5.14 15.43
C HIS A 72 -7.48 5.95 16.65
N ALA A 73 -6.23 5.73 17.08
CA ALA A 73 -5.67 6.43 18.24
C ALA A 73 -5.34 7.90 17.92
N ALA A 74 -4.83 8.16 16.70
CA ALA A 74 -4.58 9.52 16.21
C ALA A 74 -5.90 10.30 16.09
N ALA A 75 -6.94 9.69 15.51
CA ALA A 75 -8.26 10.29 15.38
C ALA A 75 -8.88 10.61 16.75
N ALA A 76 -8.80 9.68 17.70
CA ALA A 76 -9.29 9.90 19.08
C ALA A 76 -8.59 11.10 19.75
N ARG A 77 -7.27 11.27 19.56
CA ARG A 77 -6.53 12.44 20.06
C ARG A 77 -6.93 13.75 19.38
N ASP A 78 -7.27 13.69 18.09
CA ASP A 78 -7.71 14.85 17.32
C ASP A 78 -9.20 15.17 17.57
N GLY A 79 -9.91 14.37 18.37
CA GLY A 79 -11.34 14.54 18.66
C GLY A 79 -12.25 14.22 17.48
N ILE A 80 -11.80 13.38 16.56
CA ILE A 80 -12.55 12.95 15.37
C ILE A 80 -12.71 11.44 15.33
N THR A 81 -13.70 10.96 14.57
CA THR A 81 -13.89 9.53 14.27
C THR A 81 -13.74 9.33 12.77
N ILE A 82 -12.95 8.34 12.37
CA ILE A 82 -12.85 7.93 10.98
C ILE A 82 -14.11 7.13 10.62
N GLU A 83 -14.86 7.61 9.64
CA GLU A 83 -16.07 6.99 9.13
C GLU A 83 -15.82 6.52 7.70
N LEU A 84 -15.98 5.20 7.42
CA LEU A 84 -15.68 4.64 6.10
C LEU A 84 -16.58 5.23 5.00
N ASN A 85 -17.83 5.55 5.31
CA ASN A 85 -18.77 6.17 4.36
C ASN A 85 -18.34 7.56 3.87
N LYS A 86 -17.45 8.24 4.59
CA LYS A 86 -16.83 9.51 4.18
C LYS A 86 -15.59 9.32 3.30
N ILE A 87 -15.05 8.10 3.26
CA ILE A 87 -13.91 7.76 2.42
C ILE A 87 -14.43 7.29 1.08
N GLN A 88 -14.41 8.17 0.09
CA GLN A 88 -14.90 7.90 -1.26
C GLN A 88 -13.74 7.97 -2.25
N ILE A 89 -13.72 7.03 -3.20
CA ILE A 89 -12.70 7.00 -4.25
C ILE A 89 -12.80 8.31 -5.06
N PRO A 90 -11.66 9.03 -5.24
CA PRO A 90 -11.65 10.23 -6.07
C PRO A 90 -12.12 9.94 -7.51
N GLU A 91 -12.82 10.89 -8.11
CA GLU A 91 -13.14 10.80 -9.53
C GLU A 91 -11.88 10.88 -10.38
N THR A 92 -11.66 9.87 -11.19
CA THR A 92 -10.54 9.83 -12.12
C THR A 92 -10.85 8.95 -13.32
N ASN A 93 -10.33 9.33 -14.49
CA ASN A 93 -10.35 8.53 -15.72
C ASN A 93 -9.03 7.78 -15.94
N ASN A 94 -8.21 7.63 -14.89
CA ASN A 94 -6.91 6.98 -14.93
C ASN A 94 -6.89 5.72 -14.05
N HIS A 95 -5.81 4.93 -14.12
CA HIS A 95 -5.49 3.97 -13.07
C HIS A 95 -5.34 4.70 -11.73
N LEU A 96 -5.64 4.04 -10.62
CA LEU A 96 -5.50 4.64 -9.29
C LEU A 96 -4.74 3.70 -8.35
N VAL A 97 -3.68 4.20 -7.76
CA VAL A 97 -2.95 3.56 -6.67
C VAL A 97 -3.43 4.17 -5.35
N ILE A 98 -3.94 3.34 -4.46
CA ILE A 98 -4.45 3.75 -3.16
C ILE A 98 -3.54 3.17 -2.07
N GLU A 99 -2.98 4.01 -1.20
CA GLU A 99 -2.10 3.55 -0.13
C GLU A 99 -2.81 3.45 1.20
N GLY A 100 -2.73 2.27 1.82
CA GLY A 100 -3.26 2.01 3.15
C GLY A 100 -2.39 2.59 4.28
N ALA A 101 -2.95 2.65 5.48
CA ALA A 101 -2.26 3.08 6.70
C ALA A 101 -1.91 1.86 7.57
N GLY A 102 -0.62 1.57 7.75
CA GLY A 102 -0.15 0.41 8.50
C GLY A 102 -0.41 -0.93 7.81
N GLY A 103 -0.63 -1.98 8.57
CA GLY A 103 -1.01 -3.30 8.08
C GLY A 103 -2.53 -3.44 7.92
N VAL A 104 -2.96 -4.52 7.28
CA VAL A 104 -4.36 -4.73 6.87
C VAL A 104 -5.36 -4.78 8.04
N LEU A 105 -4.93 -5.22 9.22
CA LEU A 105 -5.77 -5.30 10.43
C LEU A 105 -5.63 -4.07 11.36
N VAL A 106 -4.92 -3.03 10.92
CA VAL A 106 -4.80 -1.79 11.72
C VAL A 106 -6.18 -1.15 11.85
N PRO A 107 -6.62 -0.81 13.07
CA PRO A 107 -7.92 -0.18 13.29
C PRO A 107 -7.97 1.25 12.72
N LEU A 108 -9.05 1.56 12.02
CA LEU A 108 -9.40 2.92 11.60
C LEU A 108 -10.28 3.61 12.65
N ASN A 109 -11.15 2.83 13.29
CA ASN A 109 -11.99 3.23 14.42
C ASN A 109 -12.18 2.02 15.36
N ASN A 110 -13.12 2.09 16.31
CA ASN A 110 -13.35 1.02 17.30
C ASN A 110 -13.92 -0.28 16.69
N GLU A 111 -14.48 -0.23 15.49
CA GLU A 111 -15.20 -1.36 14.86
C GLU A 111 -14.58 -1.82 13.55
N GLN A 112 -13.86 -0.92 12.86
CA GLN A 112 -13.44 -1.13 11.48
C GLN A 112 -11.93 -0.97 11.31
N SER A 113 -11.36 -1.83 10.48
CA SER A 113 -9.93 -1.90 10.14
C SER A 113 -9.67 -1.41 8.71
N VAL A 114 -8.40 -1.37 8.33
CA VAL A 114 -7.98 -1.13 6.93
C VAL A 114 -8.58 -2.18 5.98
N ALA A 115 -8.70 -3.45 6.40
CA ALA A 115 -9.35 -4.49 5.60
C ALA A 115 -10.82 -4.18 5.32
N ASP A 116 -11.53 -3.59 6.28
CA ASP A 116 -12.92 -3.20 6.11
C ASP A 116 -13.05 -2.03 5.12
N LEU A 117 -12.08 -1.11 5.12
CA LEU A 117 -11.99 -0.06 4.09
C LEU A 117 -11.76 -0.64 2.70
N VAL A 118 -10.81 -1.59 2.55
CA VAL A 118 -10.55 -2.25 1.25
C VAL A 118 -11.83 -2.90 0.72
N LYS A 119 -12.54 -3.61 1.59
CA LYS A 119 -13.81 -4.26 1.24
C LYS A 119 -14.93 -3.26 0.91
N HIS A 120 -15.04 -2.17 1.69
CA HIS A 120 -16.02 -1.10 1.47
C HIS A 120 -15.83 -0.44 0.10
N LEU A 121 -14.59 -0.25 -0.33
CA LEU A 121 -14.25 0.36 -1.61
C LEU A 121 -14.17 -0.64 -2.78
N ASP A 122 -14.39 -1.95 -2.53
CA ASP A 122 -14.29 -3.05 -3.51
C ASP A 122 -12.99 -3.03 -4.31
N LEU A 123 -11.85 -3.01 -3.61
CA LEU A 123 -10.53 -2.85 -4.19
C LEU A 123 -9.75 -4.17 -4.25
N GLU A 124 -8.91 -4.30 -5.29
CA GLU A 124 -7.93 -5.36 -5.41
C GLU A 124 -6.63 -4.94 -4.70
N VAL A 125 -6.02 -5.86 -3.94
CA VAL A 125 -4.87 -5.61 -3.09
C VAL A 125 -3.55 -5.97 -3.79
N VAL A 126 -2.55 -5.10 -3.70
CA VAL A 126 -1.13 -5.43 -3.82
C VAL A 126 -0.55 -5.53 -2.42
N LEU A 127 -0.06 -6.72 -2.05
CA LEU A 127 0.53 -6.97 -0.74
C LEU A 127 2.04 -6.74 -0.78
N VAL A 128 2.55 -5.86 0.07
CA VAL A 128 3.99 -5.64 0.25
C VAL A 128 4.50 -6.49 1.40
N SER A 129 5.43 -7.39 1.12
CA SER A 129 6.07 -8.27 2.10
C SER A 129 7.56 -7.90 2.23
N ARG A 130 7.92 -7.19 3.32
CA ARG A 130 9.31 -6.83 3.60
C ARG A 130 10.08 -8.03 4.17
N HIS A 131 11.35 -8.14 3.80
CA HIS A 131 12.27 -9.16 4.30
C HIS A 131 12.76 -8.82 5.71
N TYR A 132 12.45 -9.69 6.68
CA TYR A 132 12.96 -9.71 8.06
C TYR A 132 12.61 -11.04 8.75
N LEU A 133 13.27 -11.37 9.84
CA LEU A 133 12.97 -12.58 10.61
C LEU A 133 11.54 -12.53 11.15
N GLY A 134 10.70 -13.52 10.79
CA GLY A 134 9.26 -13.56 11.13
C GLY A 134 8.31 -13.17 9.99
N ARG A 135 8.81 -12.63 8.87
CA ARG A 135 7.99 -12.19 7.75
C ARG A 135 7.09 -13.28 7.13
N ILE A 136 7.55 -14.56 7.12
CA ILE A 136 6.71 -15.65 6.61
C ILE A 136 5.41 -15.69 7.39
N ASN A 137 5.50 -15.77 8.72
CA ASN A 137 4.34 -15.77 9.60
C ASN A 137 3.44 -14.52 9.37
N HIS A 138 4.03 -13.32 9.31
CA HIS A 138 3.25 -12.09 9.11
C HIS A 138 2.61 -12.02 7.73
N THR A 139 3.28 -12.54 6.70
CA THR A 139 2.69 -12.58 5.35
C THR A 139 1.53 -13.57 5.28
N LEU A 140 1.68 -14.77 5.85
CA LEU A 140 0.62 -15.77 5.87
C LEU A 140 -0.58 -15.31 6.70
N LEU A 141 -0.38 -14.73 7.89
CA LEU A 141 -1.46 -14.15 8.70
C LEU A 141 -2.20 -13.04 7.94
N THR A 142 -1.47 -12.18 7.23
CA THR A 142 -2.07 -11.13 6.40
C THR A 142 -2.89 -11.72 5.24
N ALA A 143 -2.34 -12.73 4.57
CA ALA A 143 -3.02 -13.43 3.48
C ALA A 143 -4.31 -14.12 3.96
N GLU A 144 -4.28 -14.80 5.11
CA GLU A 144 -5.47 -15.41 5.74
C GLU A 144 -6.52 -14.35 6.10
N ALA A 145 -6.08 -13.21 6.65
CA ALA A 145 -6.98 -12.11 6.99
C ALA A 145 -7.70 -11.53 5.76
N LEU A 146 -6.99 -11.40 4.63
CA LEU A 146 -7.56 -10.97 3.34
C LEU A 146 -8.52 -12.02 2.77
N ALA A 147 -8.09 -13.28 2.72
CA ALA A 147 -8.87 -14.41 2.18
C ALA A 147 -10.17 -14.61 2.97
N LYS A 148 -10.13 -14.59 4.30
CA LYS A 148 -11.30 -14.71 5.18
C LYS A 148 -12.34 -13.63 4.93
N ARG A 149 -11.94 -12.46 4.43
CA ARG A 149 -12.83 -11.34 4.10
C ARG A 149 -13.27 -11.31 2.64
N GLY A 150 -12.82 -12.27 1.83
CA GLY A 150 -13.09 -12.34 0.40
C GLY A 150 -12.43 -11.20 -0.40
N ILE A 151 -11.35 -10.62 0.12
CA ILE A 151 -10.62 -9.54 -0.54
C ILE A 151 -9.70 -10.15 -1.61
N LYS A 152 -9.81 -9.66 -2.83
CA LYS A 152 -8.97 -10.10 -3.95
C LYS A 152 -7.55 -9.56 -3.80
N VAL A 153 -6.56 -10.42 -4.03
CA VAL A 153 -5.15 -10.05 -4.03
C VAL A 153 -4.58 -10.25 -5.43
N LYS A 154 -4.11 -9.16 -6.03
CA LYS A 154 -3.45 -9.19 -7.34
C LYS A 154 -2.13 -9.94 -7.28
N GLY A 155 -1.40 -9.79 -6.17
CA GLY A 155 -0.15 -10.48 -5.92
C GLY A 155 0.68 -9.81 -4.83
N ILE A 156 1.90 -10.34 -4.65
CA ILE A 156 2.86 -9.87 -3.65
C ILE A 156 4.01 -9.16 -4.35
N ILE A 157 4.44 -8.04 -3.79
CA ILE A 157 5.74 -7.40 -4.05
C ILE A 157 6.61 -7.66 -2.82
N PHE A 158 7.73 -8.34 -3.03
CA PHE A 158 8.74 -8.53 -1.99
C PHE A 158 9.65 -7.31 -1.92
N ASN A 159 9.98 -6.86 -0.71
CA ASN A 159 10.77 -5.67 -0.46
C ASN A 159 11.95 -5.98 0.48
N GLY A 160 13.15 -5.62 0.09
CA GLY A 160 14.41 -5.88 0.79
C GLY A 160 15.22 -7.01 0.17
N GLU A 161 16.34 -7.38 0.83
CA GLU A 161 17.26 -8.39 0.34
C GLU A 161 16.62 -9.77 0.33
N GLU A 162 16.73 -10.48 -0.79
CA GLU A 162 16.14 -11.80 -0.97
C GLU A 162 16.80 -12.81 -0.02
N ILE A 163 15.97 -13.63 0.64
CA ILE A 163 16.41 -14.74 1.47
C ILE A 163 15.94 -16.03 0.79
N GLU A 164 16.90 -16.86 0.36
CA GLU A 164 16.65 -18.10 -0.37
C GLU A 164 15.56 -18.98 0.26
N GLY A 165 14.66 -19.50 -0.56
CA GLY A 165 13.58 -20.41 -0.15
C GLY A 165 12.43 -19.75 0.64
N THR A 166 12.55 -18.49 1.05
CA THR A 166 11.53 -17.84 1.90
C THR A 166 10.34 -17.34 1.08
N GLU A 167 10.59 -16.89 -0.14
CA GLU A 167 9.53 -16.38 -1.02
C GLU A 167 8.73 -17.52 -1.61
N ASP A 168 9.40 -18.58 -2.04
CA ASP A 168 8.76 -19.79 -2.60
C ASP A 168 7.76 -20.39 -1.62
N ILE A 169 8.11 -20.47 -0.33
CA ILE A 169 7.21 -21.02 0.68
C ILE A 169 5.99 -20.10 0.88
N ILE A 170 6.18 -18.78 0.87
CA ILE A 170 5.07 -17.80 0.95
C ILE A 170 4.14 -17.95 -0.26
N LEU A 171 4.70 -17.96 -1.48
CA LEU A 171 3.90 -18.07 -2.71
C LEU A 171 3.16 -19.42 -2.77
N LYS A 172 3.80 -20.51 -2.36
CA LYS A 172 3.19 -21.84 -2.30
C LYS A 172 2.02 -21.90 -1.32
N HIS A 173 2.15 -21.30 -0.14
CA HIS A 173 1.11 -21.32 0.89
C HIS A 173 -0.04 -20.37 0.59
N THR A 174 0.24 -19.22 -0.01
CA THR A 174 -0.80 -18.20 -0.32
C THR A 174 -1.49 -18.46 -1.66
N GLY A 175 -0.82 -19.09 -2.61
CA GLY A 175 -1.26 -19.18 -4.00
C GLY A 175 -1.21 -17.82 -4.74
N TYR A 176 -0.63 -16.80 -4.14
CA TYR A 176 -0.54 -15.48 -4.75
C TYR A 176 0.59 -15.41 -5.78
N ARG A 177 0.43 -14.54 -6.76
CA ARG A 177 1.48 -14.28 -7.75
C ARG A 177 2.57 -13.40 -7.15
N CYS A 178 3.83 -13.67 -7.49
CA CYS A 178 4.89 -12.69 -7.33
C CYS A 178 4.76 -11.62 -8.43
N LEU A 179 4.58 -10.37 -8.02
CA LEU A 179 4.56 -9.22 -8.94
C LEU A 179 5.97 -8.66 -9.17
N GLY A 180 6.91 -9.01 -8.29
CA GLY A 180 8.33 -8.70 -8.39
C GLY A 180 8.97 -8.32 -7.06
N HIS A 181 10.20 -7.82 -7.17
CA HIS A 181 11.08 -7.52 -6.04
C HIS A 181 11.57 -6.08 -6.12
N VAL A 182 11.66 -5.45 -4.96
CA VAL A 182 12.29 -4.15 -4.75
C VAL A 182 13.37 -4.37 -3.70
N ASN A 183 14.64 -4.22 -4.08
CA ASN A 183 15.75 -4.40 -3.16
C ASN A 183 15.84 -3.26 -2.13
N GLU A 184 16.64 -3.46 -1.09
CA GLU A 184 17.03 -2.38 -0.20
C GLU A 184 18.06 -1.52 -0.93
N GLU A 185 17.71 -0.26 -1.20
CA GLU A 185 18.53 0.66 -1.99
C GLU A 185 19.05 1.79 -1.11
N ASP A 186 20.31 2.15 -1.27
CA ASP A 186 20.96 3.23 -0.50
C ASP A 186 20.33 4.60 -0.77
N VAL A 187 19.80 4.79 -1.99
CA VAL A 187 19.18 6.04 -2.42
C VAL A 187 17.80 5.77 -3.01
N ILE A 188 16.79 6.37 -2.38
CA ILE A 188 15.40 6.32 -2.88
C ILE A 188 15.14 7.63 -3.61
N ASP A 189 15.14 7.57 -4.94
CA ASP A 189 14.95 8.71 -5.83
C ASP A 189 14.10 8.36 -7.07
N LYS A 190 13.89 9.32 -7.96
CA LYS A 190 13.13 9.12 -9.20
C LYS A 190 13.77 8.11 -10.14
N VAL A 191 15.09 7.97 -10.13
CA VAL A 191 15.81 7.05 -11.02
C VAL A 191 15.55 5.61 -10.57
N MET A 192 15.67 5.35 -9.28
CA MET A 192 15.34 4.08 -8.66
C MET A 192 13.88 3.70 -8.89
N VAL A 193 12.94 4.63 -8.65
CA VAL A 193 11.50 4.39 -8.88
C VAL A 193 11.22 4.08 -10.34
N ALA A 194 11.78 4.81 -11.29
CA ALA A 194 11.60 4.55 -12.73
C ALA A 194 12.19 3.20 -13.14
N TYR A 195 13.31 2.79 -12.57
CA TYR A 195 13.93 1.49 -12.82
C TYR A 195 13.00 0.34 -12.41
N TYR A 196 12.49 0.35 -11.16
CA TYR A 196 11.57 -0.69 -10.69
C TYR A 196 10.20 -0.61 -11.38
N ALA A 197 9.71 0.57 -11.69
CA ALA A 197 8.50 0.75 -12.47
C ALA A 197 8.56 0.02 -13.82
N LYS A 198 9.67 0.13 -14.53
CA LYS A 198 9.91 -0.60 -15.77
C LYS A 198 9.93 -2.12 -15.57
N LYS A 199 10.60 -2.60 -14.50
CA LYS A 199 10.67 -4.04 -14.17
C LYS A 199 9.29 -4.64 -13.85
N LEU A 200 8.48 -3.94 -13.06
CA LEU A 200 7.22 -4.47 -12.56
C LEU A 200 6.04 -4.28 -13.52
N LYS A 201 6.14 -3.38 -14.49
CA LYS A 201 5.03 -2.98 -15.39
C LYS A 201 4.32 -4.17 -16.03
N ALA A 202 5.06 -5.14 -16.57
CA ALA A 202 4.48 -6.29 -17.27
C ALA A 202 3.62 -7.16 -16.34
N ALA A 203 4.08 -7.40 -15.09
CA ALA A 203 3.35 -8.18 -14.10
C ALA A 203 2.09 -7.47 -13.59
N LEU A 204 2.10 -6.14 -13.57
CA LEU A 204 0.97 -5.32 -13.14
C LEU A 204 -0.17 -5.25 -14.17
N LEU A 205 0.15 -5.40 -15.46
CA LEU A 205 -0.83 -5.30 -16.56
C LEU A 205 -1.48 -6.64 -16.91
N GLN A 206 -0.98 -7.75 -16.39
CA GLN A 206 -1.58 -9.08 -16.49
C GLN A 206 -2.66 -9.27 -15.39
#